data_ceacc0bd8002e08c0c16468a1af165d9
#
_entry.id   ceacc0bd8002e08c0c16468a1af165d9
#
_cell.length_a   1.000
_cell.length_b   1.000
_cell.length_c   1.000
_cell.angle_alpha   90.00
_cell.angle_beta   90.00
_cell.angle_gamma   90.00
#
_symmetry.space_group_name_H-M   'P 1'
#
loop_
_entity.id
_entity.type
_entity.pdbx_description
1 polymer ?
#
loop_
_entity_poly.entity_id
_entity_poly.type
_entity_poly.pdbx_seq_one_letter_code
_entity_poly.pdbx_strand_id
1 'polypeptide(L)'
;LHHCFGIVLKQHLERVTGLTNELVRVLHTAGKLEKKLVQMAVEDSADAEDGGKRIMGEMISFEVDSVILNLMKNWIDERLRMGRECVFRAKETETWNPKSKSEPYAQSAVDLMKLAKVTVDEFFEIQVGGRDELVQKLADGLDSLFQDYISFVASCGSKQSYIPALPQLTRCNQDSMVLQLWKKAATPCKAGIDPGLLHAPCKAGIDRRSFHPVRMPGGAGDITNHPRPTASRGTQRLYVRLNTLHYLL
;
A
#
# COMPACT_ATOMS: atom_id res chain seq x y z
N LEU A 1 -46.10 14.18 -23.42
CA LEU A 1 -44.71 14.04 -23.85
C LEU A 1 -43.76 13.80 -22.68
N HIS A 2 -43.80 14.67 -21.63
CA HIS A 2 -42.96 14.54 -20.43
C HIS A 2 -43.09 13.15 -19.76
N HIS A 3 -44.32 12.70 -19.50
CA HIS A 3 -44.58 11.38 -18.89
C HIS A 3 -44.01 10.21 -19.74
N CYS A 4 -44.24 10.24 -21.06
CA CYS A 4 -43.71 9.21 -21.97
C CYS A 4 -42.18 9.17 -21.95
N PHE A 5 -41.53 10.35 -21.91
CA PHE A 5 -40.06 10.42 -21.83
C PHE A 5 -39.54 9.88 -20.50
N GLY A 6 -40.19 10.17 -19.37
CA GLY A 6 -39.86 9.63 -18.06
C GLY A 6 -39.90 8.09 -18.00
N ILE A 7 -40.94 7.49 -18.66
CA ILE A 7 -41.02 6.01 -18.75
C ILE A 7 -39.86 5.44 -19.55
N VAL A 8 -39.52 6.05 -20.71
CA VAL A 8 -38.41 5.58 -21.54
C VAL A 8 -37.07 5.71 -20.79
N LEU A 9 -36.84 6.83 -20.10
CA LEU A 9 -35.64 7.04 -19.29
C LEU A 9 -35.55 6.00 -18.19
N LYS A 10 -36.63 5.73 -17.46
CA LYS A 10 -36.67 4.72 -16.40
C LYS A 10 -36.35 3.32 -16.94
N GLN A 11 -36.96 2.91 -18.05
CA GLN A 11 -36.67 1.62 -18.70
C GLN A 11 -35.23 1.51 -19.18
N HIS A 12 -34.64 2.62 -19.63
CA HIS A 12 -33.22 2.65 -19.99
C HIS A 12 -32.35 2.44 -18.78
N LEU A 13 -32.62 3.12 -17.66
CA LEU A 13 -31.88 3.02 -16.41
C LEU A 13 -31.92 1.62 -15.75
N GLU A 14 -33.03 0.91 -15.87
CA GLU A 14 -33.18 -0.47 -15.39
C GLU A 14 -32.22 -1.46 -16.06
N ARG A 15 -31.75 -1.13 -17.26
CA ARG A 15 -30.77 -1.95 -18.02
C ARG A 15 -29.32 -1.57 -17.79
N VAL A 16 -29.10 -0.50 -17.06
CA VAL A 16 -27.74 0.01 -16.80
C VAL A 16 -27.08 -0.79 -15.69
N THR A 17 -25.97 -1.43 -16.01
CA THR A 17 -25.19 -2.24 -15.08
C THR A 17 -23.99 -1.50 -14.46
N GLY A 18 -23.66 -0.32 -14.98
CA GLY A 18 -22.50 0.46 -14.49
C GLY A 18 -22.54 1.92 -14.88
N LEU A 19 -21.84 2.74 -14.15
CA LEU A 19 -21.72 4.17 -14.42
C LEU A 19 -20.62 4.42 -15.46
N THR A 20 -21.00 5.11 -16.55
CA THR A 20 -20.09 5.54 -17.61
C THR A 20 -20.25 7.04 -17.87
N ASN A 21 -19.22 7.70 -18.41
CA ASN A 21 -19.31 9.10 -18.81
C ASN A 21 -20.42 9.35 -19.84
N GLU A 22 -20.69 8.38 -20.71
CA GLU A 22 -21.76 8.46 -21.69
C GLU A 22 -23.13 8.47 -20.99
N LEU A 23 -23.35 7.58 -20.03
CA LEU A 23 -24.57 7.56 -19.24
C LEU A 23 -24.79 8.89 -18.49
N VAL A 24 -23.75 9.43 -17.88
CA VAL A 24 -23.80 10.72 -17.18
C VAL A 24 -24.20 11.83 -18.15
N ARG A 25 -23.67 11.86 -19.39
CA ARG A 25 -24.07 12.82 -20.43
C ARG A 25 -25.52 12.64 -20.83
N VAL A 26 -26.00 11.41 -20.98
CA VAL A 26 -27.40 11.12 -21.28
C VAL A 26 -28.31 11.65 -20.18
N LEU A 27 -27.97 11.39 -18.92
CA LEU A 27 -28.74 11.87 -17.77
C LEU A 27 -28.77 13.40 -17.69
N HIS A 28 -27.63 14.07 -17.87
CA HIS A 28 -27.61 15.54 -17.94
C HIS A 28 -28.43 16.10 -19.08
N THR A 29 -28.44 15.43 -20.25
CA THR A 29 -29.26 15.84 -21.38
C THR A 29 -30.74 15.64 -21.07
N ALA A 30 -31.09 14.54 -20.39
CA ALA A 30 -32.46 14.28 -19.92
C ALA A 30 -32.93 15.37 -18.94
N GLY A 31 -32.09 15.77 -17.98
CA GLY A 31 -32.41 16.86 -17.05
C GLY A 31 -32.57 18.23 -17.74
N LYS A 32 -31.78 18.52 -18.78
CA LYS A 32 -31.94 19.72 -19.58
C LYS A 32 -33.25 19.71 -20.37
N LEU A 33 -33.59 18.55 -20.93
CA LEU A 33 -34.86 18.37 -21.65
C LEU A 33 -36.06 18.54 -20.72
N GLU A 34 -35.99 17.93 -19.51
CA GLU A 34 -37.02 18.10 -18.48
C GLU A 34 -37.27 19.58 -18.17
N LYS A 35 -36.21 20.33 -17.84
CA LYS A 35 -36.29 21.77 -17.55
C LYS A 35 -36.96 22.54 -18.70
N LYS A 36 -36.59 22.20 -19.95
CA LYS A 36 -37.19 22.85 -21.13
C LYS A 36 -38.67 22.48 -21.31
N LEU A 37 -39.07 21.24 -21.07
CA LEU A 37 -40.47 20.81 -21.13
C LEU A 37 -41.31 21.49 -20.06
N VAL A 38 -40.76 21.62 -18.84
CA VAL A 38 -41.43 22.36 -17.75
C VAL A 38 -41.57 23.83 -18.13
N GLN A 39 -40.54 24.48 -18.68
CA GLN A 39 -40.60 25.88 -19.11
C GLN A 39 -41.66 26.07 -20.19
N MET A 40 -41.72 25.21 -21.21
CA MET A 40 -42.74 25.27 -22.27
C MET A 40 -44.14 25.11 -21.70
N ALA A 41 -44.35 24.18 -20.75
CA ALA A 41 -45.66 23.97 -20.12
C ALA A 41 -46.08 25.21 -19.29
N VAL A 42 -45.15 25.91 -18.66
CA VAL A 42 -45.44 27.18 -17.96
C VAL A 42 -45.78 28.30 -18.94
N GLU A 43 -45.01 28.43 -20.02
CA GLU A 43 -45.26 29.45 -21.07
C GLU A 43 -46.61 29.24 -21.74
N ASP A 44 -46.95 28.00 -22.13
CA ASP A 44 -48.24 27.66 -22.77
C ASP A 44 -49.44 27.84 -21.83
N SER A 45 -49.25 27.83 -20.52
CA SER A 45 -50.30 27.99 -19.52
C SER A 45 -50.32 29.37 -18.85
N ALA A 46 -49.57 30.33 -19.38
CA ALA A 46 -49.48 31.69 -18.81
C ALA A 46 -50.85 32.40 -18.81
N ASP A 47 -51.73 32.10 -19.76
CA ASP A 47 -53.09 32.65 -19.86
C ASP A 47 -54.15 31.88 -19.06
N ALA A 48 -53.77 30.80 -18.38
CA ALA A 48 -54.67 30.01 -17.53
C ALA A 48 -54.90 30.69 -16.19
N GLU A 49 -56.12 30.62 -15.62
CA GLU A 49 -56.50 31.25 -14.34
C GLU A 49 -55.58 30.80 -13.17
N ASP A 50 -55.03 29.59 -13.22
CA ASP A 50 -54.16 29.02 -12.19
C ASP A 50 -52.64 29.18 -12.48
N GLY A 51 -52.28 29.89 -13.58
CA GLY A 51 -50.90 30.13 -14.01
C GLY A 51 -50.10 28.84 -14.23
N GLY A 52 -50.78 27.76 -14.67
CA GLY A 52 -50.13 26.49 -14.98
C GLY A 52 -49.76 25.61 -13.79
N LYS A 53 -50.10 26.00 -12.58
CA LYS A 53 -49.76 25.24 -11.34
C LYS A 53 -50.26 23.80 -11.38
N ARG A 54 -51.48 23.59 -11.96
CA ARG A 54 -52.05 22.25 -12.07
C ARG A 54 -51.22 21.35 -13.00
N ILE A 55 -50.79 21.86 -14.16
CA ILE A 55 -49.98 21.13 -15.12
C ILE A 55 -48.62 20.80 -14.53
N MET A 56 -47.99 21.74 -13.80
CA MET A 56 -46.71 21.51 -13.13
C MET A 56 -46.84 20.47 -12.02
N GLY A 57 -47.95 20.43 -11.26
CA GLY A 57 -48.20 19.43 -10.23
C GLY A 57 -48.38 18.01 -10.75
N GLU A 58 -48.75 17.84 -12.01
CA GLU A 58 -48.89 16.55 -12.70
C GLU A 58 -47.57 16.08 -13.34
N MET A 59 -46.55 16.95 -13.45
CA MET A 59 -45.24 16.61 -14.01
C MET A 59 -44.32 15.99 -12.92
N ILE A 60 -44.08 14.69 -13.03
CA ILE A 60 -43.18 13.98 -12.12
C ILE A 60 -41.74 14.25 -12.53
N SER A 61 -40.94 14.82 -11.65
CA SER A 61 -39.50 15.07 -11.89
C SER A 61 -38.75 13.78 -12.19
N PHE A 62 -37.78 13.84 -13.09
CA PHE A 62 -36.89 12.73 -13.39
C PHE A 62 -35.81 12.55 -12.33
N GLU A 63 -35.63 13.53 -11.41
CA GLU A 63 -34.66 13.52 -10.32
C GLU A 63 -33.24 13.09 -10.75
N VAL A 64 -32.83 13.59 -11.94
CA VAL A 64 -31.60 13.18 -12.61
C VAL A 64 -30.37 13.27 -11.67
N ASP A 65 -30.29 14.35 -10.89
CA ASP A 65 -29.16 14.54 -9.98
C ASP A 65 -29.12 13.47 -8.87
N SER A 66 -30.32 13.09 -8.34
CA SER A 66 -30.43 11.99 -7.35
C SER A 66 -30.05 10.64 -7.96
N VAL A 67 -30.44 10.40 -9.22
CA VAL A 67 -30.08 9.18 -9.95
C VAL A 67 -28.56 9.10 -10.14
N ILE A 68 -27.92 10.19 -10.59
CA ILE A 68 -26.46 10.25 -10.77
C ILE A 68 -25.75 10.00 -9.44
N LEU A 69 -26.18 10.65 -8.35
CA LEU A 69 -25.61 10.46 -7.03
C LEU A 69 -25.70 9.01 -6.54
N ASN A 70 -26.85 8.37 -6.75
CA ASN A 70 -27.05 6.96 -6.36
C ASN A 70 -26.17 6.02 -7.19
N LEU A 71 -26.06 6.24 -8.50
CA LEU A 71 -25.18 5.46 -9.37
C LEU A 71 -23.71 5.62 -8.96
N MET A 72 -23.28 6.83 -8.59
CA MET A 72 -21.93 7.08 -8.08
C MET A 72 -21.69 6.38 -6.74
N LYS A 73 -22.64 6.43 -5.81
CA LYS A 73 -22.54 5.73 -4.53
C LYS A 73 -22.39 4.22 -4.75
N ASN A 74 -23.17 3.63 -5.62
CA ASN A 74 -23.08 2.21 -5.96
C ASN A 74 -21.75 1.86 -6.64
N TRP A 75 -21.27 2.73 -7.53
CA TRP A 75 -19.95 2.54 -8.16
C TRP A 75 -18.82 2.54 -7.13
N ILE A 76 -18.81 3.49 -6.18
CA ILE A 76 -17.84 3.54 -5.07
C ILE A 76 -17.92 2.25 -4.25
N ASP A 77 -19.13 1.83 -3.86
CA ASP A 77 -19.32 0.64 -3.03
C ASP A 77 -18.80 -0.62 -3.71
N GLU A 78 -18.98 -0.74 -5.02
CA GLU A 78 -18.46 -1.84 -5.82
C GLU A 78 -16.91 -1.82 -5.88
N ARG A 79 -16.29 -0.64 -6.09
CA ARG A 79 -14.83 -0.49 -6.08
C ARG A 79 -14.23 -0.85 -4.72
N LEU A 80 -14.86 -0.38 -3.64
CA LEU A 80 -14.45 -0.74 -2.28
C LEU A 80 -14.65 -2.23 -1.99
N ARG A 81 -15.70 -2.87 -2.53
CA ARG A 81 -15.91 -4.31 -2.44
C ARG A 81 -14.76 -5.08 -3.10
N MET A 82 -14.34 -4.68 -4.31
CA MET A 82 -13.16 -5.25 -4.99
C MET A 82 -11.89 -5.09 -4.15
N GLY A 83 -11.73 -3.93 -3.51
CA GLY A 83 -10.61 -3.69 -2.58
C GLY A 83 -10.62 -4.64 -1.39
N ARG A 84 -11.78 -4.84 -0.75
CA ARG A 84 -11.94 -5.81 0.35
C ARG A 84 -11.60 -7.24 -0.08
N GLU A 85 -12.00 -7.64 -1.27
CA GLU A 85 -11.66 -8.96 -1.82
C GLU A 85 -10.16 -9.11 -2.10
N CYS A 86 -9.50 -8.03 -2.53
CA CYS A 86 -8.05 -8.00 -2.70
C CYS A 86 -7.34 -8.22 -1.36
N VAL A 87 -7.75 -7.50 -0.30
CA VAL A 87 -7.22 -7.67 1.06
C VAL A 87 -7.51 -9.06 1.61
N PHE A 88 -8.71 -9.58 1.41
CA PHE A 88 -9.10 -10.92 1.84
C PHE A 88 -8.21 -12.00 1.21
N ARG A 89 -8.01 -11.95 -0.11
CA ARG A 89 -7.10 -12.87 -0.81
C ARG A 89 -5.67 -12.77 -0.28
N ALA A 90 -5.20 -11.54 -0.03
CA ALA A 90 -3.88 -11.35 0.56
C ALA A 90 -3.75 -12.03 1.93
N LYS A 91 -4.77 -11.93 2.79
CA LYS A 91 -4.79 -12.59 4.10
C LYS A 91 -4.69 -14.10 4.01
N GLU A 92 -5.22 -14.70 2.96
CA GLU A 92 -5.22 -16.17 2.75
C GLU A 92 -3.97 -16.68 2.05
N THR A 93 -3.44 -15.92 1.07
CA THR A 93 -2.44 -16.44 0.14
C THR A 93 -1.05 -15.81 0.26
N GLU A 94 -0.88 -14.72 1.04
CA GLU A 94 0.40 -14.02 1.12
C GLU A 94 1.48 -14.85 1.80
N THR A 95 2.59 -15.02 1.11
CA THR A 95 3.73 -15.81 1.56
C THR A 95 4.93 -14.97 2.02
N TRP A 96 4.80 -13.66 1.94
CA TRP A 96 5.85 -12.69 2.29
C TRP A 96 7.13 -12.90 1.48
N ASN A 97 7.00 -13.20 0.22
CA ASN A 97 8.11 -13.20 -0.72
C ASN A 97 8.24 -11.80 -1.35
N PRO A 98 9.47 -11.30 -1.57
CA PRO A 98 9.66 -10.03 -2.25
C PRO A 98 9.17 -10.15 -3.69
N LYS A 99 8.56 -9.08 -4.21
CA LYS A 99 8.12 -9.02 -5.60
C LYS A 99 9.28 -9.22 -6.58
N SER A 100 10.42 -8.60 -6.30
CA SER A 100 11.68 -8.77 -7.03
C SER A 100 12.88 -8.39 -6.16
N LYS A 101 14.10 -8.51 -6.70
CA LYS A 101 15.32 -8.06 -6.00
C LYS A 101 15.36 -6.55 -5.78
N SER A 102 14.80 -5.77 -6.70
CA SER A 102 14.71 -4.31 -6.63
C SER A 102 13.46 -3.82 -5.88
N GLU A 103 12.44 -4.67 -5.75
CA GLU A 103 11.17 -4.37 -5.12
C GLU A 103 10.95 -5.32 -3.93
N PRO A 104 11.51 -4.98 -2.76
CA PRO A 104 11.58 -5.89 -1.61
C PRO A 104 10.30 -5.91 -0.77
N TYR A 105 9.16 -5.59 -1.35
CA TYR A 105 7.84 -5.59 -0.72
C TYR A 105 6.92 -6.63 -1.35
N ALA A 106 5.78 -6.91 -0.69
CA ALA A 106 4.83 -7.93 -1.12
C ALA A 106 4.07 -7.52 -2.38
N GLN A 107 3.77 -8.48 -3.27
CA GLN A 107 2.98 -8.24 -4.48
C GLN A 107 1.57 -7.77 -4.15
N SER A 108 0.96 -8.30 -3.08
CA SER A 108 -0.38 -7.93 -2.65
C SER A 108 -0.52 -6.43 -2.30
N ALA A 109 0.53 -5.79 -1.76
CA ALA A 109 0.55 -4.34 -1.53
C ALA A 109 0.52 -3.56 -2.85
N VAL A 110 1.28 -4.02 -3.83
CA VAL A 110 1.30 -3.39 -5.17
C VAL A 110 -0.07 -3.48 -5.83
N ASP A 111 -0.73 -4.63 -5.72
CA ASP A 111 -2.04 -4.86 -6.31
C ASP A 111 -3.10 -3.97 -5.66
N LEU A 112 -3.07 -3.83 -4.33
CA LEU A 112 -3.95 -2.92 -3.59
C LEU A 112 -3.72 -1.45 -3.97
N MET A 113 -2.45 -1.01 -4.05
CA MET A 113 -2.11 0.36 -4.46
C MET A 113 -2.54 0.67 -5.90
N LYS A 114 -2.37 -0.29 -6.83
CA LYS A 114 -2.83 -0.14 -8.21
C LYS A 114 -4.34 -0.02 -8.29
N LEU A 115 -5.07 -0.86 -7.54
CA LEU A 115 -6.53 -0.81 -7.48
C LEU A 115 -7.00 0.54 -6.94
N ALA A 116 -6.41 1.03 -5.86
CA ALA A 116 -6.72 2.33 -5.27
C ALA A 116 -6.44 3.47 -6.28
N LYS A 117 -5.26 3.46 -6.91
CA LYS A 117 -4.90 4.46 -7.93
C LYS A 117 -5.90 4.48 -9.08
N VAL A 118 -6.19 3.34 -9.68
CA VAL A 118 -7.16 3.23 -10.80
C VAL A 118 -8.54 3.71 -10.35
N THR A 119 -8.97 3.36 -9.15
CA THR A 119 -10.26 3.79 -8.61
C THR A 119 -10.33 5.31 -8.46
N VAL A 120 -9.27 5.95 -7.95
CA VAL A 120 -9.20 7.41 -7.81
C VAL A 120 -9.16 8.09 -9.18
N ASP A 121 -8.32 7.59 -10.11
CA ASP A 121 -8.22 8.14 -11.46
C ASP A 121 -9.57 8.10 -12.17
N GLU A 122 -10.24 6.93 -12.20
CA GLU A 122 -11.57 6.77 -12.81
C GLU A 122 -12.64 7.62 -12.13
N PHE A 123 -12.60 7.77 -10.80
CA PHE A 123 -13.54 8.62 -10.08
C PHE A 123 -13.48 10.08 -10.54
N PHE A 124 -12.28 10.61 -10.75
CA PHE A 124 -12.10 11.98 -11.20
C PHE A 124 -12.33 12.18 -12.69
N GLU A 125 -12.30 11.12 -13.50
CA GLU A 125 -12.69 11.16 -14.93
C GLU A 125 -14.19 11.31 -15.10
N ILE A 126 -15.02 10.82 -14.16
CA ILE A 126 -16.47 10.93 -14.25
C ILE A 126 -16.90 12.37 -13.91
N GLN A 127 -17.55 13.04 -14.83
CA GLN A 127 -17.99 14.44 -14.69
C GLN A 127 -19.31 14.56 -13.93
N VAL A 128 -19.27 14.57 -12.60
CA VAL A 128 -20.44 14.74 -11.73
C VAL A 128 -20.30 16.00 -10.88
N GLY A 129 -21.39 16.77 -10.72
CA GLY A 129 -21.47 17.90 -9.79
C GLY A 129 -21.66 17.42 -8.32
N GLY A 130 -21.41 18.28 -7.33
CA GLY A 130 -21.68 17.99 -5.91
C GLY A 130 -20.82 16.85 -5.32
N ARG A 131 -19.52 16.88 -5.59
CA ARG A 131 -18.60 15.75 -5.32
C ARG A 131 -18.17 15.58 -3.87
N ASP A 132 -18.30 16.59 -3.02
CA ASP A 132 -17.62 16.60 -1.71
C ASP A 132 -17.99 15.39 -0.84
N GLU A 133 -19.29 15.05 -0.74
CA GLU A 133 -19.74 13.88 0.00
C GLU A 133 -19.23 12.55 -0.60
N LEU A 134 -19.17 12.48 -1.94
CA LEU A 134 -18.69 11.29 -2.65
C LEU A 134 -17.17 11.12 -2.52
N VAL A 135 -16.42 12.22 -2.56
CA VAL A 135 -14.97 12.23 -2.31
C VAL A 135 -14.67 11.73 -0.90
N GLN A 136 -15.41 12.25 0.09
CA GLN A 136 -15.25 11.82 1.48
C GLN A 136 -15.56 10.33 1.63
N LYS A 137 -16.68 9.85 1.07
CA LYS A 137 -17.05 8.43 1.11
C LYS A 137 -15.96 7.54 0.49
N LEU A 138 -15.40 7.94 -0.66
CA LEU A 138 -14.33 7.20 -1.31
C LEU A 138 -13.05 7.20 -0.48
N ALA A 139 -12.65 8.37 0.05
CA ALA A 139 -11.45 8.53 0.87
C ALA A 139 -11.53 7.68 2.13
N ASP A 140 -12.63 7.77 2.89
CA ASP A 140 -12.85 6.98 4.11
C ASP A 140 -12.84 5.48 3.81
N GLY A 141 -13.44 5.09 2.68
CA GLY A 141 -13.46 3.69 2.25
C GLY A 141 -12.07 3.16 1.89
N LEU A 142 -11.27 3.92 1.17
CA LEU A 142 -9.90 3.56 0.83
C LEU A 142 -9.00 3.54 2.07
N ASP A 143 -9.13 4.53 2.96
CA ASP A 143 -8.40 4.56 4.23
C ASP A 143 -8.67 3.30 5.06
N SER A 144 -9.94 2.94 5.20
CA SER A 144 -10.34 1.70 5.89
C SER A 144 -9.72 0.44 5.28
N LEU A 145 -9.62 0.36 3.95
CA LEU A 145 -8.96 -0.76 3.25
C LEU A 145 -7.46 -0.82 3.56
N PHE A 146 -6.78 0.32 3.53
CA PHE A 146 -5.36 0.39 3.86
C PHE A 146 -5.10 0.06 5.32
N GLN A 147 -5.90 0.58 6.25
CA GLN A 147 -5.79 0.25 7.67
C GLN A 147 -5.98 -1.24 7.94
N ASP A 148 -6.95 -1.90 7.28
CA ASP A 148 -7.17 -3.34 7.41
C ASP A 148 -5.98 -4.14 6.86
N TYR A 149 -5.42 -3.74 5.71
CA TYR A 149 -4.23 -4.37 5.14
C TYR A 149 -2.98 -4.14 6.00
N ILE A 150 -2.74 -2.92 6.48
CA ILE A 150 -1.62 -2.58 7.38
C ILE A 150 -1.71 -3.40 8.68
N SER A 151 -2.90 -3.50 9.26
CA SER A 151 -3.15 -4.32 10.46
C SER A 151 -2.82 -5.80 10.21
N PHE A 152 -3.20 -6.32 9.04
CA PHE A 152 -2.82 -7.66 8.62
C PHE A 152 -1.31 -7.83 8.52
N VAL A 153 -0.60 -6.93 7.80
CA VAL A 153 0.87 -6.96 7.69
C VAL A 153 1.53 -6.91 9.07
N ALA A 154 1.03 -6.06 9.97
CA ALA A 154 1.57 -5.92 11.32
C ALA A 154 1.33 -7.18 12.18
N SER A 155 0.15 -7.80 12.08
CA SER A 155 -0.25 -8.93 12.93
C SER A 155 0.40 -10.27 12.57
N CYS A 156 0.81 -10.45 11.31
CA CYS A 156 1.37 -11.72 10.81
C CYS A 156 2.66 -12.19 11.50
N GLY A 157 3.22 -11.46 12.45
CA GLY A 157 4.40 -11.85 13.19
C GLY A 157 4.17 -12.21 14.65
N SER A 158 2.94 -12.09 15.12
CA SER A 158 2.60 -12.34 16.55
C SER A 158 2.61 -13.83 16.93
N LYS A 159 2.53 -14.75 15.97
CA LYS A 159 2.70 -16.17 16.24
C LYS A 159 4.20 -16.46 16.32
N GLN A 160 4.66 -16.93 17.47
CA GLN A 160 6.06 -17.24 17.80
C GLN A 160 6.86 -18.01 16.76
N SER A 161 6.21 -18.72 15.84
CA SER A 161 6.85 -19.50 14.78
C SER A 161 7.49 -18.69 13.64
N TYR A 162 7.21 -17.38 13.56
CA TYR A 162 7.72 -16.51 12.47
C TYR A 162 8.86 -15.59 12.88
N ILE A 163 9.11 -15.43 14.18
CA ILE A 163 10.27 -14.72 14.68
C ILE A 163 11.34 -15.80 14.95
N PRO A 164 12.36 -15.94 14.07
CA PRO A 164 13.49 -16.77 14.43
C PRO A 164 14.06 -16.20 15.71
N ALA A 165 14.35 -17.05 16.70
CA ALA A 165 15.14 -16.63 17.83
C ALA A 165 16.35 -15.88 17.25
N LEU A 166 16.52 -14.61 17.64
CA LEU A 166 17.69 -13.84 17.21
C LEU A 166 18.90 -14.70 17.52
N PRO A 167 19.77 -15.01 16.54
CA PRO A 167 20.99 -15.72 16.83
C PRO A 167 21.70 -14.92 17.91
N GLN A 168 22.10 -15.60 18.99
CA GLN A 168 22.89 -14.96 20.04
C GLN A 168 23.97 -14.16 19.33
N LEU A 169 24.18 -12.92 19.72
CA LEU A 169 25.19 -12.03 19.15
C LEU A 169 26.60 -12.66 19.42
N THR A 170 26.90 -13.72 18.68
CA THR A 170 28.19 -14.46 18.78
C THR A 170 29.37 -13.58 18.36
N ARG A 171 29.12 -12.46 17.68
CA ARG A 171 30.16 -11.47 17.39
C ARG A 171 30.81 -10.85 18.64
N CYS A 172 30.11 -10.82 19.78
CA CYS A 172 30.67 -10.29 21.02
C CYS A 172 31.35 -11.35 21.89
N ASN A 173 31.13 -12.66 21.64
CA ASN A 173 31.70 -13.76 22.43
C ASN A 173 32.84 -14.48 21.74
N GLN A 174 33.09 -14.29 20.47
CA GLN A 174 34.34 -14.67 19.86
C GLN A 174 35.31 -13.52 20.06
N ASP A 175 36.16 -13.63 21.08
CA ASP A 175 37.38 -12.82 21.12
C ASP A 175 38.03 -12.95 19.75
N SER A 176 37.95 -11.91 18.92
CA SER A 176 38.65 -11.92 17.64
C SER A 176 40.12 -12.26 17.95
N MET A 177 40.80 -12.96 17.04
CA MET A 177 42.25 -13.27 17.24
C MET A 177 43.03 -12.01 17.63
N VAL A 178 42.61 -10.85 17.15
CA VAL A 178 43.14 -9.53 17.47
C VAL A 178 42.93 -9.20 18.96
N LEU A 179 41.76 -9.48 19.53
CA LEU A 179 41.45 -9.24 20.93
C LEU A 179 42.20 -10.22 21.86
N GLN A 180 42.39 -11.47 21.41
CA GLN A 180 43.20 -12.45 22.14
C GLN A 180 44.68 -12.07 22.12
N LEU A 181 45.20 -11.55 21.01
CA LEU A 181 46.57 -11.00 20.93
C LEU A 181 46.71 -9.76 21.80
N TRP A 182 45.74 -8.88 21.85
CA TRP A 182 45.72 -7.70 22.73
C TRP A 182 45.69 -8.10 24.21
N LYS A 183 44.84 -9.07 24.58
CA LYS A 183 44.82 -9.59 25.96
C LYS A 183 46.15 -10.27 26.36
N LYS A 184 46.82 -10.99 25.44
CA LYS A 184 48.15 -11.55 25.68
C LYS A 184 49.24 -10.48 25.78
N ALA A 185 49.14 -9.40 25.01
CA ALA A 185 50.09 -8.28 25.05
C ALA A 185 49.89 -7.37 26.29
N ALA A 186 48.69 -7.35 26.84
CA ALA A 186 48.33 -6.55 28.00
C ALA A 186 48.51 -7.28 29.34
N THR A 187 48.91 -8.57 29.34
CA THR A 187 49.21 -9.29 30.56
C THR A 187 50.60 -8.83 31.03
N PRO A 188 50.73 -8.14 32.15
CA PRO A 188 52.05 -7.76 32.66
C PRO A 188 52.79 -9.04 33.02
N CYS A 189 53.98 -9.23 32.43
CA CYS A 189 54.90 -10.28 32.84
C CYS A 189 55.21 -10.12 34.33
N LYS A 190 54.63 -10.97 35.17
CA LYS A 190 55.10 -11.16 36.51
C LYS A 190 56.41 -11.96 36.43
N ALA A 191 57.43 -11.34 35.89
CA ALA A 191 58.81 -11.79 36.11
C ALA A 191 59.45 -10.75 37.03
N GLY A 192 59.96 -11.23 38.19
CA GLY A 192 60.61 -10.38 39.13
C GLY A 192 61.76 -9.61 38.47
N ILE A 193 61.72 -8.33 38.57
CA ILE A 193 62.76 -7.43 38.11
C ILE A 193 63.31 -6.74 39.33
N ASP A 194 64.59 -6.99 39.56
CA ASP A 194 65.42 -6.23 40.43
C ASP A 194 65.37 -4.74 40.19
N PRO A 195 65.25 -3.86 41.19
CA PRO A 195 65.17 -2.41 41.00
C PRO A 195 66.57 -1.80 40.80
N GLY A 196 67.18 -2.04 39.66
CA GLY A 196 68.53 -1.56 39.46
C GLY A 196 69.01 -1.37 38.03
N LEU A 197 68.16 -1.03 37.05
CA LEU A 197 68.70 -0.56 35.78
C LEU A 197 67.70 0.42 35.07
N LEU A 198 67.90 1.69 35.38
CA LEU A 198 67.38 2.84 34.66
C LEU A 198 68.11 2.99 33.31
N HIS A 199 67.36 3.37 32.32
CA HIS A 199 67.71 3.92 31.01
C HIS A 199 67.88 2.98 29.81
N ALA A 200 66.82 2.92 29.03
CA ALA A 200 66.87 3.17 27.55
C ALA A 200 65.44 3.36 26.95
N PRO A 201 65.17 4.39 26.18
CA PRO A 201 63.88 4.57 25.53
C PRO A 201 63.83 3.68 24.27
N CYS A 202 62.92 2.72 24.24
CA CYS A 202 62.63 1.97 23.03
C CYS A 202 61.87 2.85 22.02
N LYS A 203 62.60 3.46 21.09
CA LYS A 203 62.06 3.98 19.83
C LYS A 203 61.75 2.78 18.92
N ALA A 204 60.55 2.28 18.96
CA ALA A 204 60.05 1.39 17.92
C ALA A 204 59.55 2.24 16.76
N GLY A 205 60.40 2.46 15.77
CA GLY A 205 60.01 3.02 14.47
C GLY A 205 59.13 2.02 13.75
N ILE A 206 57.89 2.41 13.46
CA ILE A 206 57.02 1.64 12.60
C ILE A 206 57.43 1.96 11.17
N ASP A 207 58.22 1.05 10.56
CA ASP A 207 58.59 1.10 9.15
C ASP A 207 57.38 0.74 8.27
N ARG A 208 56.87 1.69 7.55
CA ARG A 208 55.66 1.60 6.70
C ARG A 208 55.92 0.95 5.33
N ARG A 209 56.98 0.18 5.13
CA ARG A 209 57.32 -0.43 3.84
C ARG A 209 57.61 -1.90 3.97
N SER A 210 56.61 -2.74 3.96
CA SER A 210 56.66 -4.12 3.46
C SER A 210 55.36 -4.87 3.79
N PHE A 211 54.31 -4.59 3.06
CA PHE A 211 53.24 -5.57 2.90
C PHE A 211 53.53 -6.38 1.65
N HIS A 212 54.27 -7.47 1.79
CA HIS A 212 54.24 -8.54 0.78
C HIS A 212 53.06 -9.47 1.12
N PRO A 213 52.22 -9.79 0.11
CA PRO A 213 51.16 -10.78 0.31
C PRO A 213 51.82 -12.16 0.48
N VAL A 214 51.69 -12.74 1.64
CA VAL A 214 52.06 -14.13 1.91
C VAL A 214 51.11 -15.02 1.10
N ARG A 215 51.67 -15.64 0.06
CA ARG A 215 51.03 -16.67 -0.76
C ARG A 215 50.88 -17.91 0.12
N MET A 216 49.65 -18.21 0.57
CA MET A 216 49.34 -19.45 1.29
C MET A 216 49.49 -20.65 0.31
N PRO A 217 50.11 -21.75 0.75
CA PRO A 217 50.17 -22.97 -0.05
C PRO A 217 48.77 -23.58 -0.18
N GLY A 218 48.44 -24.02 -1.40
CA GLY A 218 47.17 -24.65 -1.71
C GLY A 218 46.99 -25.96 -0.95
N GLY A 219 46.14 -25.91 0.06
CA GLY A 219 45.54 -27.08 0.67
C GLY A 219 44.17 -27.27 0.03
N ALA A 220 44.04 -28.33 -0.77
CA ALA A 220 42.73 -28.86 -1.15
C ALA A 220 42.07 -29.42 0.12
N GLY A 221 41.36 -28.58 0.83
CA GLY A 221 40.59 -28.88 2.04
C GLY A 221 39.14 -28.64 1.77
N ASP A 222 38.44 -29.73 1.57
CA ASP A 222 37.06 -30.03 1.87
C ASP A 222 36.14 -28.80 2.03
N ILE A 223 35.35 -28.57 0.98
CA ILE A 223 34.20 -27.67 1.05
C ILE A 223 33.19 -28.32 2.01
N THR A 224 33.40 -28.19 3.29
CA THR A 224 32.38 -28.47 4.29
C THR A 224 31.23 -27.54 3.98
N ASN A 225 30.17 -28.10 3.40
CA ASN A 225 28.83 -27.50 3.31
C ASN A 225 28.44 -27.04 4.73
N HIS A 226 28.80 -25.81 5.08
CA HIS A 226 28.17 -25.17 6.22
C HIS A 226 26.70 -25.03 5.89
N PRO A 227 25.79 -25.70 6.58
CA PRO A 227 24.37 -25.51 6.37
C PRO A 227 24.11 -24.03 6.62
N ARG A 228 23.71 -23.30 5.56
CA ARG A 228 23.24 -21.93 5.72
C ARG A 228 22.14 -21.96 6.78
N PRO A 229 22.26 -21.18 7.85
CA PRO A 229 21.32 -21.25 8.96
C PRO A 229 19.91 -21.03 8.40
N THR A 230 19.00 -21.96 8.67
CA THR A 230 17.58 -21.92 8.31
C THR A 230 16.85 -20.69 8.86
N ALA A 231 17.48 -19.92 9.74
CA ALA A 231 17.06 -18.61 10.22
C ALA A 231 16.83 -17.55 9.11
N SER A 232 17.37 -17.77 7.90
CA SER A 232 17.29 -16.77 6.83
C SER A 232 15.86 -16.54 6.29
N ARG A 233 14.98 -17.54 6.29
CA ARG A 233 13.62 -17.39 5.75
C ARG A 233 12.70 -16.54 6.64
N GLY A 234 12.75 -16.72 7.94
CA GLY A 234 11.97 -15.92 8.88
C GLY A 234 12.37 -14.46 8.88
N THR A 235 13.69 -14.21 8.86
CA THR A 235 14.25 -12.85 8.76
C THR A 235 13.86 -12.20 7.42
N GLN A 236 13.95 -12.93 6.32
CA GLN A 236 13.55 -12.42 5.00
C GLN A 236 12.07 -12.00 4.99
N ARG A 237 11.17 -12.82 5.53
CA ARG A 237 9.74 -12.48 5.62
C ARG A 237 9.49 -11.24 6.47
N LEU A 238 10.22 -11.07 7.56
CA LEU A 238 10.14 -9.86 8.39
C LEU A 238 10.57 -8.62 7.60
N TYR A 239 11.67 -8.69 6.84
CA TYR A 239 12.11 -7.58 5.99
C TYR A 239 11.09 -7.24 4.91
N VAL A 240 10.51 -8.23 4.24
CA VAL A 240 9.46 -7.99 3.24
C VAL A 240 8.27 -7.26 3.87
N ARG A 241 7.84 -7.67 5.06
CA ARG A 241 6.74 -7.02 5.77
C ARG A 241 7.05 -5.58 6.16
N LEU A 242 8.24 -5.31 6.71
CA LEU A 242 8.67 -3.95 7.04
C LEU A 242 8.76 -3.07 5.80
N ASN A 243 9.32 -3.58 4.70
CA ASN A 243 9.37 -2.87 3.44
C ASN A 243 7.97 -2.66 2.84
N THR A 244 7.05 -3.61 3.03
CA THR A 244 5.65 -3.48 2.62
C THR A 244 4.95 -2.36 3.39
N LEU A 245 5.14 -2.28 4.71
CA LEU A 245 4.62 -1.17 5.51
C LEU A 245 5.22 0.17 5.07
N HIS A 246 6.52 0.22 4.85
CA HIS A 246 7.18 1.44 4.36
C HIS A 246 6.72 1.86 2.96
N TYR A 247 6.37 0.91 2.10
CA TYR A 247 5.84 1.18 0.75
C TYR A 247 4.43 1.78 0.78
N LEU A 248 3.64 1.47 1.81
CA LEU A 248 2.24 1.92 1.97
C LEU A 248 2.11 3.25 2.74
N LEU A 249 3.11 3.61 3.53
CA LEU A 249 3.16 4.85 4.33
C LEU A 249 3.89 5.96 3.59
#